data_12ebfcefc0713156688a6469584e1b0f
#
_entry.id   12ebfcefc0713156688a6469584e1b0f
#
_cell.length_a   1.000
_cell.length_b   1.000
_cell.length_c   1.000
_cell.angle_alpha   90.00
_cell.angle_beta   90.00
_cell.angle_gamma   90.00
#
_symmetry.space_group_name_H-M   'P 1'
#
loop_
_entity.id
_entity.type
_entity.pdbx_description
1 polymer ?
#
loop_
_entity_poly.entity_id
_entity_poly.type
_entity_poly.pdbx_seq_one_letter_code
_entity_poly.pdbx_strand_id
1 'polypeptide(L)'
;MGADPTVEEMEPVAVTETKTELKNGKKKSLNVAPGKLSRSWTIEDSEALYRIQGWGEPYFSINAAGHVTVSPKGDRGGSLDLYELVNALKQRNLGLPLLIRFSDILEDRIERLNACFAKAIARYNYPGVYRGVFPVKCNQQRHLIEDLVRFGKPHQFGLEAGSKPELMIALALLDTPGALIVCNGYKDKEYIEIAMLASRLGQTPIIVLEQVEEVDLAIEASRQLGIQPILGVRAKLSTQGMGRWGTSTGDRAKFGLTIPEIIQAVDKLRAANL
;
A
#
# COMPACT_ATOMS: atom_id res chain seq x y z
N MET A 1 31.96 -22.97 -37.18
CA MET A 1 31.05 -24.07 -37.58
C MET A 1 30.16 -24.38 -36.36
N GLY A 2 28.88 -24.06 -36.43
CA GLY A 2 27.92 -24.27 -35.37
C GLY A 2 26.65 -23.52 -35.70
N ALA A 3 25.63 -24.26 -36.13
CA ALA A 3 24.43 -23.79 -36.82
C ALA A 3 23.53 -22.92 -35.97
N ASP A 4 22.91 -21.96 -36.64
CA ASP A 4 21.80 -21.10 -36.26
C ASP A 4 20.51 -21.95 -36.10
N PRO A 5 19.74 -21.84 -35.03
CA PRO A 5 18.42 -22.43 -35.00
C PRO A 5 17.39 -21.47 -35.59
N THR A 6 16.83 -21.89 -36.69
CA THR A 6 15.70 -21.35 -37.42
C THR A 6 14.50 -21.04 -36.50
N VAL A 7 13.98 -19.81 -36.66
CA VAL A 7 12.71 -19.35 -36.12
C VAL A 7 11.58 -20.08 -36.87
N GLU A 8 10.87 -20.98 -36.23
CA GLU A 8 9.60 -21.53 -36.73
C GLU A 8 8.53 -20.44 -36.65
N GLU A 9 7.97 -20.10 -37.81
CA GLU A 9 6.76 -19.30 -37.92
C GLU A 9 5.59 -20.10 -37.35
N MET A 10 5.01 -19.60 -36.26
CA MET A 10 3.78 -20.14 -35.71
C MET A 10 2.59 -19.71 -36.60
N GLU A 11 1.97 -20.69 -37.27
CA GLU A 11 0.70 -20.51 -37.97
C GLU A 11 -0.44 -20.11 -36.99
N PRO A 12 -1.44 -19.33 -37.44
CA PRO A 12 -2.53 -18.91 -36.58
C PRO A 12 -3.42 -20.10 -36.20
N VAL A 13 -3.61 -20.30 -34.91
CA VAL A 13 -4.50 -21.30 -34.34
C VAL A 13 -5.93 -20.99 -34.75
N ALA A 14 -6.53 -21.87 -35.55
CA ALA A 14 -7.94 -21.82 -35.91
C ALA A 14 -8.80 -22.08 -34.65
N VAL A 15 -9.68 -21.11 -34.35
CA VAL A 15 -10.68 -21.27 -33.29
C VAL A 15 -11.74 -22.24 -33.78
N THR A 16 -11.73 -23.47 -33.31
CA THR A 16 -12.77 -24.48 -33.55
C THR A 16 -13.98 -24.15 -32.70
N GLU A 17 -15.08 -23.76 -33.35
CA GLU A 17 -16.39 -23.67 -32.71
C GLU A 17 -16.88 -25.05 -32.27
N THR A 18 -16.95 -25.28 -30.99
CA THR A 18 -17.62 -26.44 -30.40
C THR A 18 -19.13 -26.24 -30.44
N LYS A 19 -19.79 -26.87 -31.39
CA LYS A 19 -21.25 -26.99 -31.40
C LYS A 19 -21.69 -27.97 -30.32
N THR A 20 -22.25 -27.44 -29.23
CA THR A 20 -22.98 -28.26 -28.26
C THR A 20 -24.42 -28.37 -28.70
N GLU A 21 -24.84 -29.55 -29.16
CA GLU A 21 -26.26 -29.87 -29.44
C GLU A 21 -27.00 -30.07 -28.10
N LEU A 22 -27.89 -29.14 -27.79
CA LEU A 22 -28.92 -29.34 -26.77
C LEU A 22 -30.21 -29.77 -27.46
N LYS A 23 -30.64 -30.98 -27.17
CA LYS A 23 -31.94 -31.52 -27.58
C LYS A 23 -33.08 -30.85 -26.79
N ASN A 24 -34.10 -30.50 -27.54
CA ASN A 24 -35.49 -30.13 -27.17
C ASN A 24 -35.79 -28.69 -26.75
N GLY A 25 -36.51 -28.04 -27.65
CA GLY A 25 -37.59 -27.13 -27.29
C GLY A 25 -37.47 -25.68 -27.76
N LYS A 26 -38.08 -25.40 -28.90
CA LYS A 26 -38.52 -24.09 -29.41
C LYS A 26 -37.42 -23.06 -29.73
N LYS A 27 -37.06 -23.03 -31.01
CA LYS A 27 -36.37 -21.89 -31.62
C LYS A 27 -37.23 -20.63 -31.47
N LYS A 28 -36.89 -19.74 -30.54
CA LYS A 28 -37.23 -18.34 -30.64
C LYS A 28 -36.21 -17.72 -31.60
N SER A 29 -36.65 -17.41 -32.81
CA SER A 29 -35.88 -16.55 -33.70
C SER A 29 -35.76 -15.19 -33.02
N LEU A 30 -34.55 -14.85 -32.58
CA LEU A 30 -34.20 -13.48 -32.25
C LEU A 30 -34.22 -12.72 -33.60
N ASN A 31 -35.33 -12.03 -33.86
CA ASN A 31 -35.38 -11.00 -34.90
C ASN A 31 -34.44 -9.87 -34.41
N VAL A 32 -33.19 -9.92 -34.82
CA VAL A 32 -32.30 -8.77 -34.76
C VAL A 32 -32.79 -7.81 -35.83
N ALA A 33 -33.43 -6.73 -35.42
CA ALA A 33 -33.83 -5.67 -36.31
C ALA A 33 -32.63 -5.17 -37.12
N PRO A 34 -32.69 -5.12 -38.47
CA PRO A 34 -31.63 -4.53 -39.27
C PRO A 34 -31.68 -3.01 -39.06
N GLY A 35 -30.58 -2.43 -38.56
CA GLY A 35 -30.43 -0.98 -38.62
C GLY A 35 -30.08 -0.24 -37.32
N LYS A 36 -29.24 -0.77 -36.46
CA LYS A 36 -28.39 0.12 -35.67
C LYS A 36 -27.08 0.29 -36.44
N LEU A 37 -26.96 1.43 -37.12
CA LEU A 37 -25.64 1.94 -37.54
C LEU A 37 -24.70 1.74 -36.35
N SER A 38 -23.70 0.87 -36.50
CA SER A 38 -22.68 0.72 -35.46
C SER A 38 -21.97 2.07 -35.34
N ARG A 39 -22.31 2.83 -34.31
CA ARG A 39 -21.56 4.06 -34.04
C ARG A 39 -20.10 3.70 -33.89
N SER A 40 -19.21 4.49 -34.44
CA SER A 40 -17.80 4.30 -34.27
C SER A 40 -17.43 4.39 -32.78
N TRP A 41 -16.52 3.55 -32.34
CA TRP A 41 -15.99 3.55 -30.99
C TRP A 41 -15.30 4.88 -30.68
N THR A 42 -15.55 5.45 -29.51
CA THR A 42 -15.00 6.73 -29.08
C THR A 42 -14.06 6.58 -27.88
N ILE A 43 -13.32 7.63 -27.55
CA ILE A 43 -12.48 7.68 -26.36
C ILE A 43 -13.33 7.54 -25.09
N GLU A 44 -14.49 8.19 -25.06
CA GLU A 44 -15.45 8.12 -23.94
C GLU A 44 -15.95 6.70 -23.72
N ASP A 45 -16.13 5.92 -24.80
CA ASP A 45 -16.50 4.50 -24.69
C ASP A 45 -15.37 3.70 -24.02
N SER A 46 -14.11 4.01 -24.33
CA SER A 46 -12.95 3.37 -23.71
C SER A 46 -12.83 3.80 -22.23
N GLU A 47 -12.98 5.07 -21.93
CA GLU A 47 -12.94 5.58 -20.54
C GLU A 47 -14.02 4.93 -19.68
N ALA A 48 -15.25 4.82 -20.23
CA ALA A 48 -16.37 4.18 -19.53
C ALA A 48 -16.15 2.68 -19.34
N LEU A 49 -15.67 1.96 -20.39
CA LEU A 49 -15.44 0.52 -20.35
C LEU A 49 -14.37 0.15 -19.33
N TYR A 50 -13.24 0.85 -19.37
CA TYR A 50 -12.11 0.59 -18.49
C TYR A 50 -12.18 1.34 -17.17
N ARG A 51 -13.19 2.17 -16.95
CA ARG A 51 -13.42 3.00 -15.75
C ARG A 51 -12.17 3.81 -15.37
N ILE A 52 -11.51 4.41 -16.34
CA ILE A 52 -10.25 5.14 -16.14
C ILE A 52 -10.39 6.21 -15.06
N GLN A 53 -11.48 7.00 -15.07
CA GLN A 53 -11.75 8.01 -14.06
C GLN A 53 -11.86 7.41 -12.64
N GLY A 54 -12.40 6.19 -12.50
CA GLY A 54 -12.62 5.57 -11.19
C GLY A 54 -11.35 5.13 -10.48
N TRP A 55 -10.32 4.70 -11.21
CA TRP A 55 -9.06 4.23 -10.63
C TRP A 55 -7.85 5.11 -10.97
N GLY A 56 -7.93 5.85 -12.07
CA GLY A 56 -6.81 6.58 -12.65
C GLY A 56 -6.73 8.04 -12.23
N GLU A 57 -7.85 8.67 -11.86
CA GLU A 57 -7.86 10.08 -11.49
C GLU A 57 -6.97 10.40 -10.27
N PRO A 58 -6.25 11.51 -10.31
CA PRO A 58 -6.09 12.50 -11.39
C PRO A 58 -4.89 12.21 -12.32
N TYR A 59 -4.32 11.01 -12.31
CA TYR A 59 -3.03 10.73 -12.94
C TYR A 59 -3.13 10.08 -14.31
N PHE A 60 -4.17 9.27 -14.55
CA PHE A 60 -4.30 8.52 -15.80
C PHE A 60 -5.51 8.98 -16.60
N SER A 61 -5.33 9.08 -17.90
CA SER A 61 -6.37 9.43 -18.88
C SER A 61 -6.13 8.74 -20.21
N ILE A 62 -7.00 8.97 -21.20
CA ILE A 62 -6.83 8.51 -22.58
C ILE A 62 -6.68 9.75 -23.47
N ASN A 63 -5.65 9.78 -24.34
CA ASN A 63 -5.44 10.87 -25.25
C ASN A 63 -6.24 10.71 -26.57
N ALA A 64 -6.15 11.70 -27.46
CA ALA A 64 -6.85 11.72 -28.73
C ALA A 64 -6.45 10.57 -29.70
N ALA A 65 -5.30 9.95 -29.49
CA ALA A 65 -4.86 8.76 -30.22
C ALA A 65 -5.38 7.45 -29.66
N GLY A 66 -6.15 7.49 -28.54
CA GLY A 66 -6.65 6.32 -27.85
C GLY A 66 -5.63 5.65 -26.92
N HIS A 67 -4.48 6.28 -26.67
CA HIS A 67 -3.45 5.76 -25.79
C HIS A 67 -3.68 6.18 -24.35
N VAL A 68 -3.35 5.30 -23.40
CA VAL A 68 -3.32 5.65 -21.99
C VAL A 68 -2.16 6.60 -21.73
N THR A 69 -2.46 7.71 -21.06
CA THR A 69 -1.46 8.69 -20.65
C THR A 69 -1.36 8.74 -19.13
N VAL A 70 -0.21 9.17 -18.65
CA VAL A 70 0.02 9.45 -17.22
C VAL A 70 0.50 10.88 -17.04
N SER A 71 -0.14 11.58 -16.10
CA SER A 71 0.24 12.91 -15.63
C SER A 71 0.66 12.80 -14.16
N PRO A 72 1.94 12.51 -13.85
CA PRO A 72 2.36 12.14 -12.50
C PRO A 72 2.10 13.22 -11.44
N LYS A 73 2.03 14.47 -11.85
CA LYS A 73 1.68 15.64 -10.99
C LYS A 73 0.22 16.10 -11.17
N GLY A 74 -0.62 15.24 -11.76
CA GLY A 74 -2.01 15.60 -12.10
C GLY A 74 -2.04 16.82 -13.03
N ASP A 75 -2.91 17.77 -12.74
CA ASP A 75 -3.07 19.00 -13.56
C ASP A 75 -1.88 19.97 -13.49
N ARG A 76 -0.89 19.72 -12.64
CA ARG A 76 0.27 20.59 -12.39
C ARG A 76 1.49 20.26 -13.22
N GLY A 77 1.41 19.29 -14.13
CA GLY A 77 2.58 18.82 -14.89
C GLY A 77 2.26 18.35 -16.28
N GLY A 78 3.29 17.87 -16.97
CA GLY A 78 3.17 17.28 -18.29
C GLY A 78 2.51 15.90 -18.28
N SER A 79 2.10 15.43 -19.45
CA SER A 79 1.55 14.10 -19.68
C SER A 79 2.52 13.26 -20.51
N LEU A 80 2.63 11.97 -20.19
CA LEU A 80 3.44 10.98 -20.89
C LEU A 80 2.53 9.92 -21.52
N ASP A 81 2.69 9.68 -22.80
CA ASP A 81 2.01 8.61 -23.52
C ASP A 81 2.68 7.26 -23.19
N LEU A 82 1.92 6.33 -22.59
CA LEU A 82 2.46 5.03 -22.17
C LEU A 82 2.73 4.10 -23.36
N TYR A 83 1.96 4.21 -24.43
CA TYR A 83 2.21 3.40 -25.62
C TYR A 83 3.51 3.80 -26.31
N GLU A 84 3.76 5.10 -26.46
CA GLU A 84 5.01 5.60 -27.00
C GLU A 84 6.20 5.25 -26.09
N LEU A 85 6.03 5.39 -24.77
CA LEU A 85 7.05 5.00 -23.80
C LEU A 85 7.43 3.53 -23.95
N VAL A 86 6.45 2.62 -24.00
CA VAL A 86 6.69 1.17 -24.12
C VAL A 86 7.42 0.87 -25.43
N ASN A 87 7.03 1.50 -26.55
CA ASN A 87 7.71 1.32 -27.83
C ASN A 87 9.18 1.81 -27.78
N ALA A 88 9.43 2.94 -27.17
CA ALA A 88 10.80 3.44 -26.97
C ALA A 88 11.65 2.51 -26.08
N LEU A 89 11.04 1.91 -25.04
CA LEU A 89 11.73 0.93 -24.18
C LEU A 89 12.04 -0.37 -24.94
N LYS A 90 11.13 -0.85 -25.78
CA LYS A 90 11.36 -2.02 -26.65
C LYS A 90 12.52 -1.78 -27.60
N GLN A 91 12.64 -0.59 -28.21
CA GLN A 91 13.77 -0.23 -29.07
C GLN A 91 15.12 -0.24 -28.31
N ARG A 92 15.09 -0.13 -26.99
CA ARG A 92 16.26 -0.28 -26.10
C ARG A 92 16.48 -1.71 -25.61
N ASN A 93 15.85 -2.70 -26.24
CA ASN A 93 15.91 -4.13 -25.90
C ASN A 93 15.35 -4.47 -24.50
N LEU A 94 14.42 -3.66 -23.96
CA LEU A 94 13.68 -4.02 -22.76
C LEU A 94 12.44 -4.84 -23.16
N GLY A 95 12.41 -6.09 -22.71
CA GLY A 95 11.31 -7.02 -22.99
C GLY A 95 10.06 -6.75 -22.18
N LEU A 96 8.94 -7.34 -22.58
CA LEU A 96 7.70 -7.37 -21.82
C LEU A 96 7.62 -8.65 -20.97
N PRO A 97 6.93 -8.64 -19.81
CA PRO A 97 6.19 -7.52 -19.24
C PRO A 97 7.08 -6.45 -18.58
N LEU A 98 6.59 -5.21 -18.54
CA LEU A 98 7.26 -4.09 -17.88
C LEU A 98 6.47 -3.63 -16.64
N LEU A 99 7.16 -3.42 -15.53
CA LEU A 99 6.63 -2.73 -14.37
C LEU A 99 7.17 -1.30 -14.37
N ILE A 100 6.31 -0.33 -14.63
CA ILE A 100 6.65 1.09 -14.67
C ILE A 100 6.12 1.76 -13.41
N ARG A 101 6.95 2.55 -12.74
CA ARG A 101 6.60 3.32 -11.55
C ARG A 101 6.89 4.79 -11.76
N PHE A 102 6.02 5.63 -11.22
CA PHE A 102 6.14 7.08 -11.28
C PHE A 102 6.28 7.62 -9.86
N SER A 103 7.51 7.93 -9.45
CA SER A 103 7.80 8.41 -8.09
C SER A 103 7.07 9.73 -7.78
N ASP A 104 6.85 10.59 -8.78
CA ASP A 104 6.09 11.83 -8.61
C ASP A 104 4.64 11.60 -8.14
N ILE A 105 4.01 10.48 -8.52
CA ILE A 105 2.67 10.11 -8.02
C ILE A 105 2.74 9.84 -6.52
N LEU A 106 3.79 9.18 -6.06
CA LEU A 106 3.99 8.89 -4.64
C LEU A 106 4.18 10.18 -3.84
N GLU A 107 4.99 11.11 -4.36
CA GLU A 107 5.19 12.44 -3.79
C GLU A 107 3.86 13.19 -3.66
N ASP A 108 3.12 13.32 -4.77
CA ASP A 108 1.83 14.03 -4.79
C ASP A 108 0.82 13.41 -3.82
N ARG A 109 0.81 12.08 -3.68
CA ARG A 109 -0.09 11.40 -2.74
C ARG A 109 0.27 11.69 -1.28
N ILE A 110 1.54 11.72 -0.93
CA ILE A 110 2.00 12.08 0.41
C ILE A 110 1.61 13.53 0.71
N GLU A 111 1.86 14.45 -0.21
CA GLU A 111 1.49 15.86 -0.03
C GLU A 111 -0.02 16.05 0.11
N ARG A 112 -0.83 15.46 -0.76
CA ARG A 112 -2.30 15.56 -0.70
C ARG A 112 -2.85 15.03 0.60
N LEU A 113 -2.35 13.87 1.07
CA LEU A 113 -2.77 13.28 2.34
C LEU A 113 -2.50 14.24 3.49
N ASN A 114 -1.27 14.77 3.58
CA ASN A 114 -0.88 15.70 4.64
C ASN A 114 -1.66 17.03 4.54
N ALA A 115 -1.88 17.55 3.34
CA ALA A 115 -2.65 18.77 3.13
C ALA A 115 -4.13 18.61 3.56
N CYS A 116 -4.74 17.43 3.33
CA CYS A 116 -6.08 17.13 3.80
C CYS A 116 -6.19 17.18 5.32
N PHE A 117 -5.24 16.54 6.02
CA PHE A 117 -5.20 16.60 7.48
C PHE A 117 -4.89 18.00 8.02
N ALA A 118 -3.95 18.72 7.42
CA ALA A 118 -3.64 20.10 7.79
C ALA A 118 -4.86 21.01 7.66
N LYS A 119 -5.61 20.87 6.57
CA LYS A 119 -6.87 21.61 6.36
C LYS A 119 -7.92 21.27 7.42
N ALA A 120 -8.07 20.00 7.78
CA ALA A 120 -9.01 19.57 8.82
C ALA A 120 -8.59 20.09 10.20
N ILE A 121 -7.31 19.96 10.56
CA ILE A 121 -6.74 20.47 11.81
C ILE A 121 -7.01 21.98 11.95
N ALA A 122 -6.71 22.76 10.90
CA ALA A 122 -6.98 24.19 10.91
C ALA A 122 -8.48 24.52 11.01
N ARG A 123 -9.33 23.79 10.26
CA ARG A 123 -10.78 24.03 10.26
C ARG A 123 -11.42 23.80 11.62
N TYR A 124 -10.95 22.79 12.36
CA TYR A 124 -11.54 22.40 13.65
C TYR A 124 -10.74 22.90 14.85
N ASN A 125 -9.71 23.72 14.64
CA ASN A 125 -8.80 24.20 15.69
C ASN A 125 -8.27 23.04 16.55
N TYR A 126 -7.96 21.90 15.92
CA TYR A 126 -7.46 20.74 16.63
C TYR A 126 -6.01 21.00 17.12
N PRO A 127 -5.72 20.79 18.41
CA PRO A 127 -4.40 21.14 18.99
C PRO A 127 -3.29 20.15 18.67
N GLY A 128 -3.61 19.02 18.05
CA GLY A 128 -2.64 17.99 17.68
C GLY A 128 -2.09 18.14 16.28
N VAL A 129 -1.21 17.21 15.91
CA VAL A 129 -0.60 17.13 14.58
C VAL A 129 -0.92 15.77 13.95
N TYR A 130 -0.94 15.72 12.64
CA TYR A 130 -0.99 14.46 11.88
C TYR A 130 0.44 13.94 11.67
N ARG A 131 0.64 12.67 11.92
CA ARG A 131 1.88 11.93 11.65
C ARG A 131 1.52 10.65 10.87
N GLY A 132 1.75 10.67 9.57
CA GLY A 132 1.56 9.49 8.73
C GLY A 132 2.69 8.50 8.88
N VAL A 133 2.39 7.20 8.75
CA VAL A 133 3.39 6.13 8.67
C VAL A 133 3.04 5.17 7.54
N PHE A 134 4.05 4.71 6.80
CA PHE A 134 3.86 3.74 5.73
C PHE A 134 4.20 2.33 6.23
N PRO A 135 3.27 1.36 6.08
CA PRO A 135 3.55 -0.03 6.46
C PRO A 135 4.51 -0.69 5.45
N VAL A 136 5.72 -1.01 5.90
CA VAL A 136 6.78 -1.60 5.06
C VAL A 136 6.32 -2.89 4.38
N LYS A 137 5.48 -3.69 5.04
CA LYS A 137 4.89 -4.92 4.47
C LYS A 137 4.12 -4.73 3.16
N CYS A 138 3.59 -3.54 2.89
CA CYS A 138 2.86 -3.26 1.66
C CYS A 138 3.77 -3.29 0.44
N ASN A 139 5.00 -2.79 0.58
CA ASN A 139 6.03 -2.88 -0.46
C ASN A 139 7.41 -2.65 0.16
N GLN A 140 8.24 -3.69 0.21
CA GLN A 140 9.58 -3.68 0.82
C GLN A 140 10.69 -3.31 -0.17
N GLN A 141 10.37 -2.89 -1.38
CA GLN A 141 11.39 -2.52 -2.36
C GLN A 141 12.15 -1.28 -1.90
N ARG A 142 13.47 -1.41 -1.83
CA ARG A 142 14.38 -0.40 -1.30
C ARG A 142 14.14 0.98 -1.91
N HIS A 143 14.11 1.10 -3.23
CA HIS A 143 13.91 2.37 -3.92
C HIS A 143 12.57 3.04 -3.59
N LEU A 144 11.50 2.25 -3.33
CA LEU A 144 10.22 2.80 -2.93
C LEU A 144 10.27 3.35 -1.51
N ILE A 145 10.91 2.64 -0.57
CA ILE A 145 11.05 3.13 0.82
C ILE A 145 11.94 4.36 0.86
N GLU A 146 13.04 4.39 0.08
CA GLU A 146 13.90 5.57 -0.05
C GLU A 146 13.12 6.78 -0.58
N ASP A 147 12.28 6.60 -1.60
CA ASP A 147 11.42 7.66 -2.14
C ASP A 147 10.39 8.13 -1.11
N LEU A 148 9.74 7.19 -0.38
CA LEU A 148 8.79 7.51 0.70
C LEU A 148 9.44 8.36 1.79
N VAL A 149 10.63 7.99 2.25
CA VAL A 149 11.37 8.74 3.26
C VAL A 149 11.75 10.12 2.73
N ARG A 150 12.27 10.21 1.51
CA ARG A 150 12.67 11.47 0.88
C ARG A 150 11.50 12.44 0.74
N PHE A 151 10.39 12.00 0.15
CA PHE A 151 9.20 12.83 -0.08
C PHE A 151 8.43 13.11 1.22
N GLY A 152 8.46 12.17 2.16
CA GLY A 152 7.82 12.28 3.47
C GLY A 152 8.56 13.18 4.46
N LYS A 153 9.82 13.53 4.20
CA LYS A 153 10.68 14.29 5.12
C LYS A 153 10.08 15.62 5.61
N PRO A 154 9.48 16.46 4.74
CA PRO A 154 8.83 17.72 5.19
C PRO A 154 7.65 17.51 6.15
N HIS A 155 7.04 16.34 6.10
CA HIS A 155 5.86 15.96 6.88
C HIS A 155 6.19 15.07 8.08
N GLN A 156 7.47 14.78 8.31
CA GLN A 156 7.91 13.78 9.30
C GLN A 156 7.17 12.44 9.14
N PHE A 157 6.95 12.05 7.88
CA PHE A 157 6.28 10.81 7.53
C PHE A 157 7.16 9.63 7.89
N GLY A 158 6.63 8.72 8.70
CA GLY A 158 7.37 7.61 9.27
C GLY A 158 7.11 6.27 8.60
N LEU A 159 7.58 5.21 9.25
CA LEU A 159 7.42 3.83 8.78
C LEU A 159 6.75 2.97 9.87
N GLU A 160 5.96 1.99 9.44
CA GLU A 160 5.43 0.95 10.31
C GLU A 160 6.15 -0.36 9.99
N ALA A 161 6.59 -1.04 11.04
CA ALA A 161 7.24 -2.35 10.99
C ALA A 161 6.40 -3.38 11.74
N GLY A 162 5.95 -4.42 11.06
CA GLY A 162 5.17 -5.51 11.64
C GLY A 162 6.01 -6.76 11.94
N SER A 163 7.32 -6.69 11.73
CA SER A 163 8.25 -7.80 11.95
C SER A 163 9.68 -7.28 12.20
N LYS A 164 10.54 -8.13 12.76
CA LYS A 164 11.95 -7.78 13.02
C LYS A 164 12.69 -7.38 11.73
N PRO A 165 12.60 -8.11 10.61
CA PRO A 165 13.21 -7.66 9.35
C PRO A 165 12.70 -6.30 8.85
N GLU A 166 11.40 -6.02 8.99
CA GLU A 166 10.83 -4.72 8.62
C GLU A 166 11.34 -3.59 9.53
N LEU A 167 11.53 -3.86 10.83
CA LEU A 167 12.18 -2.91 11.74
C LEU A 167 13.61 -2.59 11.27
N MET A 168 14.39 -3.60 10.87
CA MET A 168 15.73 -3.38 10.34
C MET A 168 15.73 -2.52 9.07
N ILE A 169 14.76 -2.70 8.18
CA ILE A 169 14.58 -1.84 7.00
C ILE A 169 14.28 -0.40 7.44
N ALA A 170 13.35 -0.21 8.38
CA ALA A 170 13.00 1.11 8.88
C ALA A 170 14.22 1.82 9.52
N LEU A 171 14.98 1.11 10.35
CA LEU A 171 16.18 1.65 11.00
C LEU A 171 17.26 2.04 9.99
N ALA A 172 17.40 1.28 8.91
CA ALA A 172 18.42 1.53 7.90
C ALA A 172 18.10 2.72 6.97
N LEU A 173 16.82 3.04 6.77
CA LEU A 173 16.41 4.00 5.75
C LEU A 173 15.78 5.28 6.30
N LEU A 174 15.14 5.25 7.49
CA LEU A 174 14.47 6.42 8.05
C LEU A 174 15.48 7.35 8.74
N ASP A 175 15.84 8.42 8.04
CA ASP A 175 16.79 9.45 8.53
C ASP A 175 16.11 10.76 8.97
N THR A 176 14.78 10.78 8.99
CA THR A 176 14.00 12.00 9.25
C THR A 176 13.82 12.23 10.74
N PRO A 177 14.33 13.33 11.31
CA PRO A 177 14.16 13.64 12.72
C PRO A 177 12.69 13.80 13.10
N GLY A 178 12.26 13.14 14.18
CA GLY A 178 10.89 13.19 14.70
C GLY A 178 9.86 12.37 13.91
N ALA A 179 10.27 11.69 12.84
CA ALA A 179 9.43 10.70 12.19
C ALA A 179 9.30 9.45 13.06
N LEU A 180 8.12 8.83 13.03
CA LEU A 180 7.80 7.68 13.88
C LEU A 180 8.21 6.36 13.23
N ILE A 181 8.68 5.41 14.05
CA ILE A 181 8.73 4.00 13.68
C ILE A 181 7.68 3.28 14.53
N VAL A 182 6.55 2.91 13.93
CA VAL A 182 5.50 2.20 14.64
C VAL A 182 5.76 0.71 14.58
N CYS A 183 6.09 0.12 15.73
CA CYS A 183 6.46 -1.28 15.88
C CYS A 183 5.23 -2.13 16.22
N ASN A 184 4.59 -2.69 15.21
CA ASN A 184 3.44 -3.58 15.30
C ASN A 184 3.85 -5.07 15.20
N GLY A 185 2.85 -5.97 15.15
CA GLY A 185 3.05 -7.41 15.07
C GLY A 185 3.50 -8.03 16.39
N TYR A 186 3.66 -9.34 16.38
CA TYR A 186 4.17 -10.06 17.55
C TYR A 186 5.66 -9.79 17.73
N LYS A 187 6.03 -9.46 18.96
CA LYS A 187 7.37 -9.04 19.31
C LYS A 187 7.99 -10.03 20.29
N ASP A 188 9.14 -10.57 19.92
CA ASP A 188 10.02 -11.23 20.86
C ASP A 188 10.92 -10.21 21.61
N LYS A 189 11.68 -10.69 22.56
CA LYS A 189 12.58 -9.86 23.36
C LYS A 189 13.55 -9.05 22.49
N GLU A 190 14.18 -9.69 21.51
CA GLU A 190 15.16 -9.03 20.64
C GLU A 190 14.52 -7.91 19.79
N TYR A 191 13.29 -8.13 19.29
CA TYR A 191 12.58 -7.08 18.57
C TYR A 191 12.37 -5.85 19.44
N ILE A 192 11.92 -6.05 20.68
CA ILE A 192 11.67 -4.97 21.65
C ILE A 192 13.00 -4.25 22.01
N GLU A 193 14.07 -5.01 22.27
CA GLU A 193 15.38 -4.46 22.56
C GLU A 193 15.93 -3.62 21.40
N ILE A 194 15.85 -4.10 20.17
CA ILE A 194 16.26 -3.36 18.97
C ILE A 194 15.45 -2.07 18.82
N ALA A 195 14.13 -2.14 19.00
CA ALA A 195 13.28 -0.96 18.94
C ALA A 195 13.65 0.07 20.01
N MET A 196 13.92 -0.35 21.26
CA MET A 196 14.36 0.55 22.32
C MET A 196 15.72 1.17 22.02
N LEU A 197 16.68 0.37 21.51
CA LEU A 197 18.02 0.86 21.17
C LEU A 197 17.99 1.90 20.04
N ALA A 198 16.99 1.84 19.14
CA ALA A 198 16.80 2.84 18.10
C ALA A 198 16.61 4.26 18.65
N SER A 199 16.05 4.41 19.85
CA SER A 199 15.91 5.72 20.50
C SER A 199 17.28 6.37 20.83
N ARG A 200 18.30 5.57 21.12
CA ARG A 200 19.67 6.06 21.31
C ARG A 200 20.33 6.56 20.02
N LEU A 201 19.80 6.16 18.89
CA LEU A 201 20.20 6.64 17.55
C LEU A 201 19.41 7.88 17.12
N GLY A 202 18.58 8.44 18.01
CA GLY A 202 17.75 9.62 17.72
C GLY A 202 16.47 9.33 16.95
N GLN A 203 16.09 8.06 16.78
CA GLN A 203 14.83 7.67 16.18
C GLN A 203 13.70 7.63 17.20
N THR A 204 12.45 7.63 16.74
CA THR A 204 11.26 7.67 17.62
C THR A 204 10.42 6.40 17.45
N PRO A 205 10.86 5.25 18.02
CA PRO A 205 10.09 4.01 17.98
C PRO A 205 8.91 4.08 18.96
N ILE A 206 7.73 3.61 18.49
CA ILE A 206 6.55 3.36 19.32
C ILE A 206 6.32 1.86 19.31
N ILE A 207 6.48 1.20 20.44
CA ILE A 207 6.27 -0.24 20.57
C ILE A 207 4.79 -0.48 20.92
N VAL A 208 4.04 -1.02 19.97
CA VAL A 208 2.61 -1.28 20.14
C VAL A 208 2.41 -2.68 20.68
N LEU A 209 1.96 -2.78 21.93
CA LEU A 209 1.67 -4.04 22.60
C LEU A 209 0.43 -4.69 22.00
N GLU A 210 0.59 -5.90 21.46
CA GLU A 210 -0.46 -6.69 20.82
C GLU A 210 -0.78 -8.00 21.58
N GLN A 211 0.07 -8.38 22.54
CA GLN A 211 -0.08 -9.53 23.42
C GLN A 211 0.27 -9.16 24.87
N VAL A 212 -0.34 -9.86 25.84
CA VAL A 212 -0.11 -9.59 27.27
C VAL A 212 1.34 -9.86 27.69
N GLU A 213 1.96 -10.88 27.09
CA GLU A 213 3.34 -11.29 27.35
C GLU A 213 4.35 -10.21 26.96
N GLU A 214 4.03 -9.41 25.94
CA GLU A 214 4.90 -8.32 25.47
C GLU A 214 5.07 -7.22 26.55
N VAL A 215 4.13 -7.09 27.47
CA VAL A 215 4.23 -6.15 28.60
C VAL A 215 5.42 -6.50 29.50
N ASP A 216 5.55 -7.77 29.86
CA ASP A 216 6.62 -8.24 30.73
C ASP A 216 7.98 -8.15 29.99
N LEU A 217 8.00 -8.48 28.69
CA LEU A 217 9.21 -8.32 27.85
C LEU A 217 9.66 -6.85 27.75
N ALA A 218 8.72 -5.91 27.60
CA ALA A 218 9.02 -4.48 27.55
C ALA A 218 9.59 -3.96 28.89
N ILE A 219 9.03 -4.41 30.02
CA ILE A 219 9.52 -4.06 31.36
C ILE A 219 10.94 -4.61 31.57
N GLU A 220 11.18 -5.88 31.19
CA GLU A 220 12.49 -6.51 31.33
C GLU A 220 13.54 -5.78 30.49
N ALA A 221 13.25 -5.55 29.17
CA ALA A 221 14.14 -4.86 28.27
C ALA A 221 14.44 -3.42 28.73
N SER A 222 13.42 -2.70 29.20
CA SER A 222 13.61 -1.35 29.76
C SER A 222 14.58 -1.34 30.94
N ARG A 223 14.42 -2.25 31.89
CA ARG A 223 15.33 -2.39 33.05
C ARG A 223 16.74 -2.76 32.64
N GLN A 224 16.88 -3.72 31.71
CA GLN A 224 18.18 -4.21 31.22
C GLN A 224 18.94 -3.12 30.48
N LEU A 225 18.26 -2.36 29.62
CA LEU A 225 18.88 -1.35 28.77
C LEU A 225 18.98 0.05 29.42
N GLY A 226 18.21 0.29 30.49
CA GLY A 226 18.06 1.61 31.08
C GLY A 226 17.44 2.62 30.13
N ILE A 227 16.49 2.18 29.32
CA ILE A 227 15.75 2.99 28.32
C ILE A 227 14.28 2.99 28.67
N GLN A 228 13.69 4.18 28.73
CA GLN A 228 12.24 4.33 28.86
C GLN A 228 11.58 4.30 27.47
N PRO A 229 10.79 3.26 27.14
CA PRO A 229 10.18 3.14 25.82
C PRO A 229 8.94 4.03 25.68
N ILE A 230 8.60 4.37 24.43
CA ILE A 230 7.27 4.86 24.09
C ILE A 230 6.42 3.65 23.76
N LEU A 231 5.41 3.39 24.57
CA LEU A 231 4.52 2.25 24.43
C LEU A 231 3.15 2.67 23.89
N GLY A 232 2.62 1.87 23.00
CA GLY A 232 1.24 1.92 22.55
C GLY A 232 0.52 0.62 22.89
N VAL A 233 -0.80 0.61 22.82
CA VAL A 233 -1.62 -0.59 23.03
C VAL A 233 -2.57 -0.73 21.85
N ARG A 234 -2.63 -1.90 21.24
CA ARG A 234 -3.68 -2.24 20.28
C ARG A 234 -4.89 -2.78 21.02
N ALA A 235 -6.00 -2.05 20.96
CA ALA A 235 -7.26 -2.48 21.57
C ALA A 235 -8.05 -3.40 20.64
N LYS A 236 -8.55 -4.54 21.17
CA LYS A 236 -9.58 -5.33 20.49
C LYS A 236 -10.91 -4.58 20.55
N LEU A 237 -11.56 -4.44 19.40
CA LEU A 237 -12.90 -3.85 19.35
C LEU A 237 -13.94 -4.95 19.50
N SER A 238 -14.95 -4.72 20.32
CA SER A 238 -16.09 -5.63 20.49
C SER A 238 -17.06 -5.60 19.30
N THR A 239 -16.95 -4.60 18.41
CA THR A 239 -17.78 -4.49 17.22
C THR A 239 -17.34 -5.48 16.16
N GLN A 240 -18.30 -6.24 15.60
CA GLN A 240 -18.04 -7.09 14.45
C GLN A 240 -17.96 -6.22 13.19
N GLY A 241 -16.82 -6.31 12.48
CA GLY A 241 -16.70 -5.71 11.16
C GLY A 241 -17.58 -6.43 10.14
N MET A 242 -18.19 -5.67 9.23
CA MET A 242 -18.90 -6.25 8.08
C MET A 242 -17.93 -6.56 6.95
N GLY A 243 -18.15 -7.67 6.23
CA GLY A 243 -17.38 -8.05 5.03
C GLY A 243 -16.32 -9.13 5.27
N ARG A 244 -15.37 -9.25 4.32
CA ARG A 244 -14.35 -10.32 4.27
C ARG A 244 -13.47 -10.41 5.52
N TRP A 245 -13.33 -9.34 6.28
CA TRP A 245 -12.51 -9.23 7.49
C TRP A 245 -13.32 -9.35 8.79
N GLY A 246 -14.64 -9.63 8.70
CA GLY A 246 -15.52 -9.72 9.89
C GLY A 246 -15.09 -10.79 10.89
N THR A 247 -14.38 -11.84 10.43
CA THR A 247 -13.86 -12.92 11.31
C THR A 247 -12.56 -12.55 12.03
N SER A 248 -11.90 -11.45 11.65
CA SER A 248 -10.66 -10.97 12.28
C SER A 248 -10.88 -9.80 13.24
N THR A 249 -12.14 -9.48 13.54
CA THR A 249 -12.54 -8.45 14.52
C THR A 249 -13.26 -9.09 15.70
N GLY A 250 -13.37 -8.36 16.82
CA GLY A 250 -13.97 -8.85 18.06
C GLY A 250 -13.03 -9.71 18.90
N ASP A 251 -13.59 -10.49 19.81
CA ASP A 251 -12.84 -11.32 20.79
C ASP A 251 -11.95 -12.39 20.12
N ARG A 252 -12.29 -12.78 18.90
CA ARG A 252 -11.51 -13.74 18.09
C ARG A 252 -10.35 -13.12 17.31
N ALA A 253 -10.15 -11.81 17.42
CA ALA A 253 -9.02 -11.16 16.78
C ALA A 253 -7.70 -11.72 17.29
N LYS A 254 -6.78 -12.04 16.37
CA LYS A 254 -5.44 -12.56 16.72
C LYS A 254 -4.59 -11.53 17.46
N PHE A 255 -4.84 -10.25 17.21
CA PHE A 255 -4.01 -9.15 17.66
C PHE A 255 -4.80 -8.19 18.55
N GLY A 256 -4.08 -7.62 19.50
CA GLY A 256 -4.63 -6.63 20.41
C GLY A 256 -5.08 -7.22 21.75
N LEU A 257 -5.28 -6.33 22.69
CA LEU A 257 -5.67 -6.62 24.06
C LEU A 257 -7.14 -6.31 24.27
N THR A 258 -7.81 -7.11 25.06
CA THR A 258 -9.16 -6.81 25.58
C THR A 258 -9.10 -5.70 26.65
N ILE A 259 -10.21 -5.08 26.96
CA ILE A 259 -10.24 -4.02 27.98
C ILE A 259 -9.66 -4.46 29.34
N PRO A 260 -10.00 -5.66 29.89
CA PRO A 260 -9.37 -6.15 31.11
C PRO A 260 -7.85 -6.31 31.01
N GLU A 261 -7.36 -6.83 29.87
CA GLU A 261 -5.93 -6.99 29.61
C GLU A 261 -5.21 -5.64 29.49
N ILE A 262 -5.86 -4.61 28.90
CA ILE A 262 -5.32 -3.25 28.85
C ILE A 262 -5.17 -2.67 30.25
N ILE A 263 -6.17 -2.85 31.12
CA ILE A 263 -6.12 -2.37 32.52
C ILE A 263 -4.94 -3.04 33.24
N GLN A 264 -4.81 -4.37 33.14
CA GLN A 264 -3.68 -5.10 33.73
C GLN A 264 -2.33 -4.63 33.19
N ALA A 265 -2.23 -4.40 31.87
CA ALA A 265 -1.02 -3.89 31.24
C ALA A 265 -0.62 -2.51 31.81
N VAL A 266 -1.59 -1.60 31.93
CA VAL A 266 -1.36 -0.26 32.50
C VAL A 266 -0.91 -0.35 33.97
N ASP A 267 -1.54 -1.21 34.77
CA ASP A 267 -1.16 -1.38 36.19
C ASP A 267 0.26 -1.97 36.32
N LYS A 268 0.62 -2.96 35.51
CA LYS A 268 1.98 -3.52 35.46
C LYS A 268 3.03 -2.46 35.07
N LEU A 269 2.74 -1.69 34.01
CA LEU A 269 3.65 -0.64 33.52
C LEU A 269 3.84 0.45 34.57
N ARG A 270 2.77 0.92 35.20
CA ARG A 270 2.84 1.90 36.29
C ARG A 270 3.66 1.38 37.49
N ALA A 271 3.45 0.12 37.88
CA ALA A 271 4.24 -0.51 38.94
C ALA A 271 5.74 -0.62 38.60
N ALA A 272 6.06 -0.66 37.30
CA ALA A 272 7.43 -0.68 36.78
C ALA A 272 8.02 0.73 36.52
N ASN A 273 7.27 1.80 36.76
CA ASN A 273 7.59 3.19 36.42
C ASN A 273 7.78 3.45 34.92
N LEU A 274 6.94 2.81 34.09
CA LEU A 274 6.87 2.99 32.63
C LEU A 274 5.55 3.62 32.22
#